data_7eb8f17604cc1b63234aeb4179a8197d
#
_entry.id   7eb8f17604cc1b63234aeb4179a8197d
#
_cell.length_a   1.000
_cell.length_b   1.000
_cell.length_c   1.000
_cell.angle_alpha   90.00
_cell.angle_beta   90.00
_cell.angle_gamma   90.00
#
_symmetry.space_group_name_H-M   'P 1'
#
loop_
_entity.id
_entity.type
_entity.pdbx_description
1 polymer ?
#
loop_
_entity_poly.entity_id
_entity_poly.type
_entity_poly.pdbx_seq_one_letter_code
_entity_poly.pdbx_strand_id
1 'polypeptide(L)'
;MSKRPFTTVLVTGVGDTVGQALVKAARQSALPCRVLGTDSDEWSVGLRWVDARFTLPHCSEPDTYLAEMRRICASEGVQLILPGSEEELELLALHASALREQTGAIVVASSSQVLGIAMDKWKTCEFLRSSALSYPRYAHAHAPGAVEQLVGELGFPLIAKPVRGTGARGVVKVTSWKDIEEVRAAEVPMVVQEYLEPADEEYSVEVYTFKSGKQAGSICYHRGQLIAGDTYKARVMHHEAAQAEAGAVTAALGAAGPCNVQLRVTARGPVTFEINPRFSGGVSMRAHFGYNEVEMAIRDLVHDEPMLPPKTTSGVARRFWEEMYFEEDSSPIRTNGPCVAALSPAVC
;
A
#
# COMPACT_ATOMS: atom_id res chain seq x y z
N MET A 1 28.82 -6.49 22.63
CA MET A 1 27.72 -5.97 21.79
C MET A 1 26.42 -6.26 22.54
N SER A 2 25.73 -5.23 23.03
CA SER A 2 24.42 -5.39 23.67
C SER A 2 23.47 -5.95 22.59
N LYS A 3 22.77 -7.07 22.89
CA LYS A 3 21.74 -7.60 22.00
C LYS A 3 20.67 -6.49 21.86
N ARG A 4 20.42 -6.02 20.63
CA ARG A 4 19.30 -5.10 20.39
C ARG A 4 18.00 -5.78 20.86
N PRO A 5 17.13 -5.07 21.55
CA PRO A 5 15.86 -5.65 21.96
C PRO A 5 15.05 -6.04 20.72
N PHE A 6 14.32 -7.15 20.82
CA PHE A 6 13.36 -7.54 19.78
C PHE A 6 12.27 -6.49 19.63
N THR A 7 11.94 -6.13 18.39
CA THR A 7 10.75 -5.31 18.11
C THR A 7 9.58 -6.24 17.82
N THR A 8 8.46 -6.05 18.51
CA THR A 8 7.21 -6.78 18.21
C THR A 8 6.39 -5.98 17.21
N VAL A 9 6.20 -6.54 16.03
CA VAL A 9 5.39 -5.96 14.97
C VAL A 9 4.13 -6.79 14.75
N LEU A 10 2.99 -6.14 14.59
CA LEU A 10 1.70 -6.76 14.25
C LEU A 10 1.34 -6.39 12.83
N VAL A 11 1.20 -7.38 11.97
CA VAL A 11 0.72 -7.23 10.58
C VAL A 11 -0.74 -7.61 10.55
N THR A 12 -1.61 -6.74 10.04
CA THR A 12 -3.03 -7.05 9.86
C THR A 12 -3.31 -7.54 8.44
N GLY A 13 -4.46 -8.19 8.21
CA GLY A 13 -4.87 -8.66 6.89
C GLY A 13 -3.82 -9.54 6.22
N VAL A 14 -3.22 -10.49 6.97
CA VAL A 14 -2.09 -11.30 6.46
C VAL A 14 -2.51 -12.29 5.36
N GLY A 15 -3.79 -12.45 5.08
CA GLY A 15 -4.31 -13.21 3.94
C GLY A 15 -4.17 -12.45 2.62
N ASP A 16 -4.18 -11.12 2.67
CA ASP A 16 -4.10 -10.26 1.49
C ASP A 16 -2.67 -10.09 0.96
N THR A 17 -2.56 -9.63 -0.28
CA THR A 17 -1.29 -9.39 -0.97
C THR A 17 -0.35 -8.48 -0.18
N VAL A 18 -0.88 -7.40 0.41
CA VAL A 18 -0.07 -6.43 1.19
C VAL A 18 0.37 -7.05 2.50
N GLY A 19 -0.54 -7.68 3.25
CA GLY A 19 -0.23 -8.34 4.52
C GLY A 19 0.82 -9.45 4.37
N GLN A 20 0.67 -10.32 3.37
CA GLN A 20 1.68 -11.33 3.04
C GLN A 20 3.04 -10.72 2.70
N ALA A 21 3.05 -9.64 1.90
CA ALA A 21 4.28 -8.96 1.54
C ALA A 21 4.95 -8.28 2.75
N LEU A 22 4.16 -7.73 3.70
CA LEU A 22 4.66 -7.17 4.94
C LEU A 22 5.34 -8.22 5.83
N VAL A 23 4.71 -9.39 6.00
CA VAL A 23 5.33 -10.51 6.74
C VAL A 23 6.67 -10.89 6.11
N LYS A 24 6.72 -11.03 4.78
CA LYS A 24 7.97 -11.34 4.06
C LYS A 24 9.02 -10.24 4.22
N ALA A 25 8.65 -8.97 4.14
CA ALA A 25 9.57 -7.84 4.34
C ALA A 25 10.10 -7.76 5.78
N ALA A 26 9.24 -8.03 6.78
CA ALA A 26 9.66 -8.11 8.18
C ALA A 26 10.70 -9.24 8.39
N ARG A 27 10.52 -10.39 7.74
CA ARG A 27 11.47 -11.51 7.77
C ARG A 27 12.80 -11.20 7.06
N GLN A 28 12.80 -10.26 6.11
CA GLN A 28 14.01 -9.79 5.41
C GLN A 28 14.71 -8.65 6.13
N SER A 29 14.15 -8.14 7.24
CA SER A 29 14.77 -7.06 8.02
C SER A 29 16.08 -7.52 8.65
N ALA A 30 17.10 -6.66 8.63
CA ALA A 30 18.33 -6.87 9.38
C ALA A 30 18.14 -6.68 10.90
N LEU A 31 17.01 -6.12 11.33
CA LEU A 31 16.64 -5.96 12.73
C LEU A 31 15.84 -7.19 13.19
N PRO A 32 16.18 -7.77 14.34
CA PRO A 32 15.40 -8.87 14.89
C PRO A 32 14.02 -8.38 15.28
N CYS A 33 12.99 -8.98 14.69
CA CYS A 33 11.59 -8.67 15.02
C CYS A 33 10.79 -9.95 15.27
N ARG A 34 9.88 -9.86 16.23
CA ARG A 34 8.80 -10.83 16.43
C ARG A 34 7.61 -10.37 15.61
N VAL A 35 7.18 -11.19 14.67
CA VAL A 35 6.10 -10.87 13.73
C VAL A 35 4.82 -11.55 14.18
N LEU A 36 3.82 -10.77 14.54
CA LEU A 36 2.47 -11.23 14.82
C LEU A 36 1.61 -10.99 13.58
N GLY A 37 0.60 -11.83 13.38
CA GLY A 37 -0.33 -11.69 12.26
C GLY A 37 -1.78 -11.76 12.71
N THR A 38 -2.62 -10.93 12.09
CA THR A 38 -4.08 -11.00 12.27
C THR A 38 -4.80 -11.08 10.93
N ASP A 39 -5.93 -11.77 10.94
CA ASP A 39 -6.86 -11.84 9.81
C ASP A 39 -8.26 -12.13 10.31
N SER A 40 -9.28 -11.82 9.52
CA SER A 40 -10.67 -12.23 9.80
C SER A 40 -10.97 -13.64 9.34
N ASP A 41 -10.22 -14.14 8.34
CA ASP A 41 -10.27 -15.52 7.89
C ASP A 41 -9.20 -16.37 8.60
N GLU A 42 -9.65 -17.33 9.40
CA GLU A 42 -8.79 -18.26 10.13
C GLU A 42 -7.94 -19.18 9.24
N TRP A 43 -8.30 -19.30 7.94
CA TRP A 43 -7.58 -20.08 6.95
C TRP A 43 -6.58 -19.27 6.14
N SER A 44 -6.44 -17.98 6.42
CA SER A 44 -5.47 -17.10 5.75
C SER A 44 -4.06 -17.66 5.82
N VAL A 45 -3.44 -17.87 4.66
CA VAL A 45 -2.10 -18.47 4.53
C VAL A 45 -1.02 -17.71 5.30
N GLY A 46 -1.12 -16.38 5.35
CA GLY A 46 -0.17 -15.53 6.08
C GLY A 46 -0.12 -15.78 7.58
N LEU A 47 -1.20 -16.31 8.18
CA LEU A 47 -1.21 -16.73 9.58
C LEU A 47 -0.27 -17.90 9.88
N ARG A 48 0.21 -18.61 8.86
CA ARG A 48 1.20 -19.70 9.01
C ARG A 48 2.65 -19.20 8.97
N TRP A 49 2.88 -17.94 8.59
CA TRP A 49 4.23 -17.38 8.41
C TRP A 49 4.69 -16.48 9.57
N VAL A 50 3.84 -16.32 10.59
CA VAL A 50 4.08 -15.43 11.72
C VAL A 50 4.43 -16.18 12.99
N ASP A 51 5.03 -15.49 13.99
CA ASP A 51 5.46 -16.09 15.26
C ASP A 51 4.30 -16.30 16.23
N ALA A 52 3.27 -15.45 16.16
CA ALA A 52 1.99 -15.64 16.83
C ALA A 52 0.87 -15.08 15.96
N ARG A 53 -0.30 -15.67 16.06
CA ARG A 53 -1.43 -15.44 15.16
C ARG A 53 -2.73 -15.26 15.93
N PHE A 54 -3.61 -14.41 15.38
CA PHE A 54 -4.88 -14.08 16.00
C PHE A 54 -5.94 -13.93 14.92
N THR A 55 -7.13 -14.44 15.16
CA THR A 55 -8.30 -14.14 14.35
C THR A 55 -8.99 -12.93 14.94
N LEU A 56 -9.28 -11.92 14.10
CA LEU A 56 -9.99 -10.71 14.48
C LEU A 56 -11.40 -10.70 13.84
N PRO A 57 -12.38 -10.04 14.47
CA PRO A 57 -13.59 -9.65 13.76
C PRO A 57 -13.23 -8.82 12.51
N HIS A 58 -14.10 -8.81 11.51
CA HIS A 58 -13.88 -7.97 10.33
C HIS A 58 -13.93 -6.49 10.73
N CYS A 59 -13.12 -5.62 10.09
CA CYS A 59 -13.03 -4.19 10.42
C CYS A 59 -14.33 -3.40 10.17
N SER A 60 -15.31 -3.99 9.46
CA SER A 60 -16.68 -3.46 9.37
C SER A 60 -17.43 -3.49 10.71
N GLU A 61 -16.90 -4.19 11.72
CA GLU A 61 -17.37 -4.18 13.10
C GLU A 61 -16.36 -3.42 14.00
N PRO A 62 -16.26 -2.09 13.88
CA PRO A 62 -15.13 -1.32 14.40
C PRO A 62 -14.94 -1.44 15.91
N ASP A 63 -16.01 -1.52 16.69
CA ASP A 63 -15.92 -1.57 18.15
C ASP A 63 -15.29 -2.88 18.64
N THR A 64 -15.75 -4.01 18.09
CA THR A 64 -15.22 -5.34 18.42
C THR A 64 -13.81 -5.54 17.87
N TYR A 65 -13.54 -5.08 16.63
CA TYR A 65 -12.22 -5.09 16.04
C TYR A 65 -11.19 -4.31 16.87
N LEU A 66 -11.51 -3.07 17.25
CA LEU A 66 -10.62 -2.23 18.04
C LEU A 66 -10.43 -2.74 19.47
N ALA A 67 -11.46 -3.36 20.08
CA ALA A 67 -11.33 -3.96 21.40
C ALA A 67 -10.32 -5.12 21.37
N GLU A 68 -10.43 -6.03 20.41
CA GLU A 68 -9.50 -7.14 20.25
C GLU A 68 -8.10 -6.67 19.86
N MET A 69 -7.98 -5.64 19.00
CA MET A 69 -6.70 -5.04 18.65
C MET A 69 -5.98 -4.51 19.89
N ARG A 70 -6.67 -3.78 20.76
CA ARG A 70 -6.10 -3.29 22.03
C ARG A 70 -5.66 -4.44 22.93
N ARG A 71 -6.49 -5.47 23.06
CA ARG A 71 -6.18 -6.65 23.88
C ARG A 71 -4.89 -7.32 23.39
N ILE A 72 -4.76 -7.57 22.08
CA ILE A 72 -3.57 -8.19 21.48
C ILE A 72 -2.35 -7.30 21.67
N CYS A 73 -2.46 -6.00 21.37
CA CYS A 73 -1.35 -5.07 21.52
C CYS A 73 -0.82 -5.02 22.96
N ALA A 74 -1.71 -4.99 23.94
CA ALA A 74 -1.34 -4.94 25.35
C ALA A 74 -0.74 -6.27 25.83
N SER A 75 -1.36 -7.41 25.48
CA SER A 75 -0.89 -8.74 25.94
C SER A 75 0.43 -9.17 25.31
N GLU A 76 0.68 -8.78 24.05
CA GLU A 76 1.85 -9.21 23.28
C GLU A 76 2.98 -8.17 23.24
N GLY A 77 2.77 -7.00 23.81
CA GLY A 77 3.73 -5.90 23.81
C GLY A 77 4.05 -5.38 22.41
N VAL A 78 3.00 -5.22 21.59
CA VAL A 78 3.14 -4.72 20.21
C VAL A 78 3.67 -3.30 20.21
N GLN A 79 4.70 -3.03 19.41
CA GLN A 79 5.29 -1.71 19.25
C GLN A 79 4.87 -1.03 17.95
N LEU A 80 4.70 -1.82 16.86
CA LEU A 80 4.21 -1.31 15.58
C LEU A 80 3.03 -2.14 15.07
N ILE A 81 2.02 -1.47 14.53
CA ILE A 81 0.93 -2.05 13.76
C ILE A 81 1.14 -1.68 12.29
N LEU A 82 1.21 -2.68 11.43
CA LEU A 82 1.42 -2.55 9.98
C LEU A 82 0.11 -2.95 9.27
N PRO A 83 -0.72 -1.99 8.84
CA PRO A 83 -1.98 -2.29 8.16
C PRO A 83 -1.76 -3.01 6.83
N GLY A 84 -2.39 -4.17 6.63
CA GLY A 84 -2.29 -5.00 5.43
C GLY A 84 -3.43 -4.83 4.44
N SER A 85 -4.52 -4.14 4.81
CA SER A 85 -5.62 -3.78 3.92
C SER A 85 -5.96 -2.29 4.01
N GLU A 86 -6.66 -1.76 3.00
CA GLU A 86 -7.04 -0.34 2.99
C GLU A 86 -8.16 -0.03 3.98
N GLU A 87 -9.09 -0.96 4.17
CA GLU A 87 -10.20 -0.80 5.10
C GLU A 87 -9.69 -0.75 6.55
N GLU A 88 -8.78 -1.66 6.91
CA GLU A 88 -8.11 -1.62 8.22
C GLU A 88 -7.25 -0.37 8.39
N LEU A 89 -6.56 0.06 7.33
CA LEU A 89 -5.73 1.27 7.36
C LEU A 89 -6.57 2.51 7.71
N GLU A 90 -7.73 2.72 7.06
CA GLU A 90 -8.59 3.87 7.34
C GLU A 90 -9.07 3.85 8.80
N LEU A 91 -9.53 2.69 9.29
CA LEU A 91 -10.00 2.52 10.66
C LEU A 91 -8.86 2.75 11.68
N LEU A 92 -7.71 2.10 11.46
CA LEU A 92 -6.57 2.19 12.36
C LEU A 92 -5.94 3.59 12.39
N ALA A 93 -5.88 4.28 11.24
CA ALA A 93 -5.39 5.66 11.18
C ALA A 93 -6.29 6.62 11.95
N LEU A 94 -7.61 6.44 11.89
CA LEU A 94 -8.58 7.23 12.64
C LEU A 94 -8.39 7.05 14.16
N HIS A 95 -8.04 5.86 14.61
CA HIS A 95 -7.90 5.52 16.03
C HIS A 95 -6.43 5.42 16.50
N ALA A 96 -5.46 5.85 15.68
CA ALA A 96 -4.02 5.68 15.95
C ALA A 96 -3.57 6.31 17.28
N SER A 97 -4.04 7.52 17.60
CA SER A 97 -3.70 8.20 18.85
C SER A 97 -4.22 7.45 20.08
N ALA A 98 -5.48 7.02 20.03
CA ALA A 98 -6.10 6.28 21.13
C ALA A 98 -5.43 4.91 21.34
N LEU A 99 -5.08 4.20 20.25
CA LEU A 99 -4.35 2.94 20.33
C LEU A 99 -2.97 3.14 20.97
N ARG A 100 -2.25 4.19 20.56
CA ARG A 100 -0.94 4.51 21.13
C ARG A 100 -1.02 4.86 22.62
N GLU A 101 -1.98 5.68 23.01
CA GLU A 101 -2.18 6.06 24.44
C GLU A 101 -2.52 4.86 25.32
N GLN A 102 -3.33 3.93 24.82
CA GLN A 102 -3.84 2.79 25.60
C GLN A 102 -2.89 1.59 25.60
N THR A 103 -2.07 1.42 24.57
CA THR A 103 -1.25 0.20 24.39
C THR A 103 0.23 0.46 24.17
N GLY A 104 0.62 1.69 23.83
CA GLY A 104 1.97 2.03 23.38
C GLY A 104 2.25 1.70 21.91
N ALA A 105 1.38 0.95 21.24
CA ALA A 105 1.57 0.55 19.85
C ALA A 105 1.38 1.72 18.88
N ILE A 106 2.28 1.83 17.89
CA ILE A 106 2.24 2.88 16.86
C ILE A 106 1.68 2.28 15.57
N VAL A 107 0.59 2.85 15.06
CA VAL A 107 0.07 2.52 13.73
C VAL A 107 0.95 3.18 12.67
N VAL A 108 1.49 2.40 11.73
CA VAL A 108 2.26 2.95 10.60
C VAL A 108 1.29 3.37 9.51
N ALA A 109 0.86 4.60 9.60
CA ALA A 109 -0.10 5.21 8.67
C ALA A 109 0.14 6.71 8.54
N SER A 110 -0.18 7.27 7.38
CA SER A 110 -0.36 8.70 7.21
C SER A 110 -1.62 9.18 7.93
N SER A 111 -1.74 10.49 8.12
CA SER A 111 -2.94 11.07 8.76
C SER A 111 -4.21 10.79 7.94
N SER A 112 -5.36 10.77 8.61
CA SER A 112 -6.66 10.60 7.94
C SER A 112 -6.92 11.66 6.87
N GLN A 113 -6.37 12.88 7.01
CA GLN A 113 -6.44 13.92 5.99
C GLN A 113 -5.68 13.52 4.73
N VAL A 114 -4.45 13.02 4.86
CA VAL A 114 -3.62 12.53 3.75
C VAL A 114 -4.30 11.34 3.07
N LEU A 115 -4.81 10.38 3.83
CA LEU A 115 -5.57 9.24 3.32
C LEU A 115 -6.82 9.70 2.56
N GLY A 116 -7.57 10.65 3.13
CA GLY A 116 -8.79 11.17 2.51
C GLY A 116 -8.57 11.90 1.18
N ILE A 117 -7.36 12.42 0.91
CA ILE A 117 -6.98 12.98 -0.39
C ILE A 117 -6.57 11.84 -1.34
N ALA A 118 -5.67 10.98 -0.91
CA ALA A 118 -5.02 10.01 -1.78
C ALA A 118 -5.93 8.83 -2.17
N MET A 119 -6.83 8.40 -1.29
CA MET A 119 -7.77 7.30 -1.54
C MET A 119 -9.01 7.73 -2.36
N ASP A 120 -9.07 8.99 -2.75
CA ASP A 120 -10.10 9.57 -3.60
C ASP A 120 -9.47 10.12 -4.88
N LYS A 121 -9.70 9.46 -6.02
CA LYS A 121 -9.04 9.79 -7.29
C LYS A 121 -9.41 11.19 -7.82
N TRP A 122 -10.59 11.68 -7.48
CA TRP A 122 -10.96 13.07 -7.78
C TRP A 122 -10.14 14.04 -6.95
N LYS A 123 -10.10 13.84 -5.63
CA LYS A 123 -9.30 14.67 -4.72
C LYS A 123 -7.80 14.58 -5.01
N THR A 124 -7.31 13.41 -5.43
CA THR A 124 -5.92 13.25 -5.89
C THR A 124 -5.63 14.17 -7.06
N CYS A 125 -6.48 14.21 -8.08
CA CYS A 125 -6.28 15.11 -9.22
C CYS A 125 -6.37 16.59 -8.82
N GLU A 126 -7.33 16.96 -7.97
CA GLU A 126 -7.45 18.34 -7.44
C GLU A 126 -6.21 18.74 -6.62
N PHE A 127 -5.71 17.84 -5.79
CA PHE A 127 -4.49 18.05 -5.02
C PHE A 127 -3.27 18.26 -5.93
N LEU A 128 -3.04 17.36 -6.89
CA LEU A 128 -1.93 17.47 -7.83
C LEU A 128 -1.99 18.78 -8.62
N ARG A 129 -3.18 19.15 -9.12
CA ARG A 129 -3.42 20.40 -9.84
C ARG A 129 -3.12 21.61 -8.97
N SER A 130 -3.63 21.66 -7.75
CA SER A 130 -3.45 22.79 -6.83
C SER A 130 -2.00 22.93 -6.33
N SER A 131 -1.26 21.82 -6.32
CA SER A 131 0.15 21.78 -5.95
C SER A 131 1.12 22.01 -7.12
N ALA A 132 0.60 22.32 -8.31
CA ALA A 132 1.39 22.50 -9.55
C ALA A 132 2.25 21.27 -9.90
N LEU A 133 1.77 20.06 -9.56
CA LEU A 133 2.37 18.76 -9.89
C LEU A 133 1.75 18.20 -11.16
N SER A 134 2.41 17.22 -11.77
CA SER A 134 1.89 16.58 -12.99
C SER A 134 0.71 15.67 -12.70
N TYR A 135 -0.39 15.85 -13.44
CA TYR A 135 -1.63 15.07 -13.30
C TYR A 135 -2.26 14.77 -14.66
N PRO A 136 -3.05 13.69 -14.79
CA PRO A 136 -3.87 13.46 -15.96
C PRO A 136 -5.01 14.50 -16.01
N ARG A 137 -5.34 15.05 -17.16
CA ARG A 137 -6.56 15.86 -17.30
C ARG A 137 -7.77 15.02 -16.90
N TYR A 138 -8.78 15.61 -16.26
CA TYR A 138 -9.85 14.86 -15.63
C TYR A 138 -11.17 15.64 -15.61
N ALA A 139 -12.26 14.88 -15.54
CA ALA A 139 -13.61 15.38 -15.36
C ALA A 139 -14.41 14.45 -14.46
N HIS A 140 -15.34 14.99 -13.67
CA HIS A 140 -16.32 14.16 -12.98
C HIS A 140 -17.36 13.68 -14.01
N ALA A 141 -17.65 12.37 -14.02
CA ALA A 141 -18.51 11.77 -15.04
C ALA A 141 -19.89 12.44 -15.17
N HIS A 142 -20.44 12.93 -14.06
CA HIS A 142 -21.77 13.55 -13.99
C HIS A 142 -21.75 15.10 -13.97
N ALA A 143 -20.55 15.74 -14.03
CA ALA A 143 -20.50 17.19 -14.11
C ALA A 143 -20.98 17.66 -15.50
N PRO A 144 -21.99 18.53 -15.58
CA PRO A 144 -22.53 18.97 -16.86
C PRO A 144 -21.47 19.61 -17.76
N GLY A 145 -21.33 19.11 -19.00
CA GLY A 145 -20.40 19.62 -20.00
C GLY A 145 -18.93 19.31 -19.78
N ALA A 146 -18.54 18.79 -18.58
CA ALA A 146 -17.14 18.61 -18.24
C ALA A 146 -16.48 17.46 -19.02
N VAL A 147 -17.17 16.34 -19.22
CA VAL A 147 -16.68 15.23 -20.03
C VAL A 147 -16.64 15.58 -21.49
N GLU A 148 -17.65 16.32 -21.98
CA GLU A 148 -17.73 16.84 -23.34
C GLU A 148 -16.54 17.76 -23.65
N GLN A 149 -16.22 18.65 -22.72
CA GLN A 149 -15.02 19.50 -22.82
C GLN A 149 -13.75 18.65 -22.87
N LEU A 150 -13.60 17.67 -21.95
CA LEU A 150 -12.43 16.80 -21.90
C LEU A 150 -12.24 16.00 -23.20
N VAL A 151 -13.35 15.47 -23.76
CA VAL A 151 -13.33 14.79 -25.07
C VAL A 151 -12.98 15.76 -26.19
N GLY A 152 -13.50 17.00 -26.14
CA GLY A 152 -13.17 18.03 -27.13
C GLY A 152 -11.70 18.42 -27.14
N GLU A 153 -11.04 18.38 -25.97
CA GLU A 153 -9.63 18.73 -25.82
C GLU A 153 -8.67 17.56 -26.17
N LEU A 154 -9.04 16.32 -25.82
CA LEU A 154 -8.14 15.16 -25.89
C LEU A 154 -8.54 14.13 -26.95
N GLY A 155 -9.82 14.08 -27.30
CA GLY A 155 -10.37 12.97 -28.05
C GLY A 155 -10.47 11.68 -27.22
N PHE A 156 -10.75 10.59 -27.91
CA PHE A 156 -10.67 9.23 -27.36
C PHE A 156 -9.33 8.59 -27.72
N PRO A 157 -8.81 7.63 -26.93
CA PRO A 157 -9.43 7.05 -25.74
C PRO A 157 -9.22 7.90 -24.48
N LEU A 158 -10.15 7.73 -23.51
CA LEU A 158 -10.01 8.18 -22.14
C LEU A 158 -10.02 6.97 -21.20
N ILE A 159 -9.88 7.20 -19.90
CA ILE A 159 -10.03 6.17 -18.88
C ILE A 159 -11.02 6.61 -17.82
N ALA A 160 -11.99 5.77 -17.49
CA ALA A 160 -12.93 6.01 -16.39
C ALA A 160 -12.61 5.09 -15.21
N LYS A 161 -12.70 5.65 -14.00
CA LYS A 161 -12.38 4.93 -12.75
C LYS A 161 -13.40 5.29 -11.68
N PRO A 162 -13.79 4.34 -10.79
CA PRO A 162 -14.47 4.71 -9.56
C PRO A 162 -13.62 5.72 -8.77
N VAL A 163 -14.27 6.73 -8.21
CA VAL A 163 -13.59 7.75 -7.38
C VAL A 163 -12.85 7.09 -6.22
N ARG A 164 -13.46 6.10 -5.57
CA ARG A 164 -12.84 5.25 -4.54
C ARG A 164 -12.79 3.81 -5.01
N GLY A 165 -11.78 3.05 -4.57
CA GLY A 165 -11.58 1.64 -4.90
C GLY A 165 -10.18 1.32 -5.35
N THR A 166 -9.83 0.04 -5.28
CA THR A 166 -8.48 -0.51 -5.44
C THR A 166 -8.44 -1.66 -6.45
N GLY A 167 -7.25 -2.10 -6.82
CA GLY A 167 -7.05 -3.30 -7.63
C GLY A 167 -7.61 -3.18 -9.05
N ALA A 168 -7.64 -1.98 -9.63
CA ALA A 168 -8.17 -1.69 -10.96
C ALA A 168 -9.65 -2.12 -11.16
N ARG A 169 -10.39 -2.41 -10.09
CA ARG A 169 -11.82 -2.77 -10.17
C ARG A 169 -12.63 -1.60 -10.70
N GLY A 170 -13.47 -1.87 -11.70
CA GLY A 170 -14.33 -0.86 -12.32
C GLY A 170 -13.59 0.17 -13.20
N VAL A 171 -12.30 -0.07 -13.51
CA VAL A 171 -11.56 0.77 -14.46
C VAL A 171 -11.93 0.38 -15.88
N VAL A 172 -12.37 1.37 -16.68
CA VAL A 172 -12.85 1.17 -18.05
C VAL A 172 -12.08 2.06 -19.02
N LYS A 173 -11.59 1.49 -20.11
CA LYS A 173 -11.09 2.28 -21.25
C LYS A 173 -12.27 2.76 -22.05
N VAL A 174 -12.41 4.06 -22.15
CA VAL A 174 -13.51 4.77 -22.84
C VAL A 174 -13.06 5.12 -24.24
N THR A 175 -13.75 4.58 -25.25
CA THR A 175 -13.39 4.74 -26.66
C THR A 175 -14.47 5.43 -27.48
N SER A 176 -15.64 5.64 -26.88
CA SER A 176 -16.82 6.20 -27.54
C SER A 176 -17.74 6.91 -26.56
N TRP A 177 -18.69 7.69 -27.10
CA TRP A 177 -19.77 8.30 -26.31
C TRP A 177 -20.69 7.27 -25.64
N LYS A 178 -20.85 6.10 -26.27
CA LYS A 178 -21.59 4.99 -25.67
C LYS A 178 -20.95 4.55 -24.35
N ASP A 179 -19.62 4.44 -24.31
CA ASP A 179 -18.91 4.05 -23.10
C ASP A 179 -19.09 5.13 -22.00
N ILE A 180 -19.18 6.42 -22.38
CA ILE A 180 -19.47 7.52 -21.44
C ILE A 180 -20.86 7.36 -20.82
N GLU A 181 -21.87 6.96 -21.62
CA GLU A 181 -23.22 6.72 -21.10
C GLU A 181 -23.23 5.55 -20.11
N GLU A 182 -22.48 4.48 -20.39
CA GLU A 182 -22.31 3.34 -19.47
C GLU A 182 -21.59 3.76 -18.18
N VAL A 183 -20.55 4.60 -18.27
CA VAL A 183 -19.84 5.17 -17.11
C VAL A 183 -20.77 6.05 -16.26
N ARG A 184 -21.65 6.83 -16.90
CA ARG A 184 -22.65 7.66 -16.20
C ARG A 184 -23.75 6.83 -15.55
N ALA A 185 -24.05 5.65 -16.08
CA ALA A 185 -25.02 4.72 -15.50
C ALA A 185 -24.48 3.91 -14.33
N ALA A 186 -23.19 4.02 -14.02
CA ALA A 186 -22.59 3.30 -12.88
C ALA A 186 -23.19 3.77 -11.55
N GLU A 187 -23.41 2.82 -10.64
CA GLU A 187 -23.98 3.09 -9.30
C GLU A 187 -23.01 3.86 -8.37
N VAL A 188 -21.74 3.90 -8.74
CA VAL A 188 -20.68 4.56 -7.95
C VAL A 188 -20.18 5.82 -8.66
N PRO A 189 -19.76 6.86 -7.92
CA PRO A 189 -19.17 8.05 -8.53
C PRO A 189 -17.92 7.70 -9.35
N MET A 190 -17.87 8.20 -10.59
CA MET A 190 -16.79 7.95 -11.54
C MET A 190 -16.04 9.24 -11.88
N VAL A 191 -14.72 9.13 -12.03
CA VAL A 191 -13.85 10.13 -12.63
C VAL A 191 -13.40 9.65 -14.01
N VAL A 192 -13.50 10.53 -15.01
CA VAL A 192 -12.96 10.31 -16.36
C VAL A 192 -11.65 11.06 -16.45
N GLN A 193 -10.61 10.39 -16.92
CA GLN A 193 -9.26 10.93 -17.00
C GLN A 193 -8.66 10.73 -18.39
N GLU A 194 -7.68 11.53 -18.70
CA GLU A 194 -6.78 11.35 -19.83
C GLU A 194 -6.20 9.94 -19.85
N TYR A 195 -6.23 9.29 -21.01
CA TYR A 195 -5.52 8.03 -21.23
C TYR A 195 -4.04 8.33 -21.50
N LEU A 196 -3.21 8.11 -20.51
CA LEU A 196 -1.78 8.41 -20.61
C LEU A 196 -1.08 7.41 -21.52
N GLU A 197 -0.29 7.91 -22.47
CA GLU A 197 0.50 7.09 -23.39
C GLU A 197 2.00 7.42 -23.26
N PRO A 198 2.89 6.44 -23.55
CA PRO A 198 2.60 5.05 -23.94
C PRO A 198 2.16 4.19 -22.76
N ALA A 199 1.31 3.19 -23.02
CA ALA A 199 0.67 2.40 -21.97
C ALA A 199 1.64 1.49 -21.18
N ASP A 200 2.76 1.13 -21.77
CA ASP A 200 3.80 0.27 -21.20
C ASP A 200 4.85 1.02 -20.37
N GLU A 201 4.83 2.36 -20.35
CA GLU A 201 5.73 3.19 -19.54
C GLU A 201 5.11 3.52 -18.16
N GLU A 202 4.61 2.50 -17.47
CA GLU A 202 4.01 2.61 -16.14
C GLU A 202 5.01 2.24 -15.05
N TYR A 203 5.16 3.15 -14.09
CA TYR A 203 6.09 3.02 -12.98
C TYR A 203 5.39 3.11 -11.64
N SER A 204 5.95 2.39 -10.68
CA SER A 204 5.59 2.46 -9.27
C SER A 204 6.83 2.89 -8.50
N VAL A 205 6.73 4.01 -7.80
CA VAL A 205 7.82 4.59 -7.02
C VAL A 205 7.40 4.61 -5.56
N GLU A 206 8.24 4.03 -4.72
CA GLU A 206 8.04 4.08 -3.28
C GLU A 206 8.95 5.13 -2.66
N VAL A 207 8.36 5.93 -1.77
CA VAL A 207 9.06 6.93 -0.96
C VAL A 207 8.71 6.68 0.50
N TYR A 208 9.69 6.61 1.37
CA TYR A 208 9.48 6.57 2.81
C TYR A 208 9.82 7.92 3.42
N THR A 209 8.85 8.54 4.10
CA THR A 209 9.05 9.80 4.82
C THR A 209 9.10 9.56 6.32
N PHE A 210 10.21 9.92 6.95
CA PHE A 210 10.41 9.79 8.39
C PHE A 210 9.52 10.75 9.18
N LYS A 211 9.35 10.48 10.47
CA LYS A 211 8.68 11.38 11.42
C LYS A 211 9.29 12.79 11.44
N SER A 212 10.55 12.93 11.04
CA SER A 212 11.23 14.22 10.87
C SER A 212 10.80 15.00 9.64
N GLY A 213 9.99 14.42 8.73
CA GLY A 213 9.65 14.97 7.42
C GLY A 213 10.72 14.73 6.34
N LYS A 214 11.86 14.14 6.67
CA LYS A 214 12.92 13.83 5.70
C LYS A 214 12.58 12.53 4.97
N GLN A 215 12.78 12.51 3.65
CA GLN A 215 12.61 11.31 2.83
C GLN A 215 13.88 10.44 2.85
N ALA A 216 13.68 9.12 2.85
CA ALA A 216 14.76 8.12 2.79
C ALA A 216 15.41 7.98 1.41
N GLY A 217 14.96 8.73 0.43
CA GLY A 217 15.13 8.44 -0.98
C GLY A 217 13.98 7.59 -1.48
N SER A 218 14.14 6.97 -2.65
CA SER A 218 13.08 6.22 -3.29
C SER A 218 13.60 4.99 -4.02
N ILE A 219 12.72 4.02 -4.27
CA ILE A 219 12.95 2.90 -5.18
C ILE A 219 11.89 2.89 -6.26
N CYS A 220 12.32 2.71 -7.50
CA CYS A 220 11.45 2.73 -8.68
C CYS A 220 11.45 1.37 -9.34
N TYR A 221 10.29 0.90 -9.76
CA TYR A 221 10.20 -0.21 -10.68
C TYR A 221 9.18 0.01 -11.79
N HIS A 222 9.55 -0.46 -12.97
CA HIS A 222 8.68 -0.54 -14.13
C HIS A 222 7.71 -1.70 -13.94
N ARG A 223 6.42 -1.46 -14.14
CA ARG A 223 5.34 -2.43 -13.99
C ARG A 223 5.11 -3.17 -15.30
N GLY A 224 5.77 -4.32 -15.48
CA GLY A 224 5.74 -5.04 -16.76
C GLY A 224 4.47 -5.86 -17.01
N GLN A 225 3.81 -6.36 -15.97
CA GLN A 225 2.53 -7.08 -16.07
C GLN A 225 1.77 -6.93 -14.77
N LEU A 226 0.46 -6.68 -14.88
CA LEU A 226 -0.47 -6.60 -13.76
C LEU A 226 -1.41 -7.81 -13.78
N ILE A 227 -1.82 -8.25 -12.59
CA ILE A 227 -2.90 -9.21 -12.40
C ILE A 227 -3.80 -8.64 -11.31
N ALA A 228 -5.07 -8.42 -11.63
CA ALA A 228 -6.04 -7.78 -10.74
C ALA A 228 -5.52 -6.44 -10.14
N GLY A 229 -4.77 -5.65 -10.93
CA GLY A 229 -4.18 -4.38 -10.50
C GLY A 229 -2.84 -4.51 -9.75
N ASP A 230 -2.51 -5.69 -9.24
CA ASP A 230 -1.23 -5.95 -8.57
C ASP A 230 -0.09 -6.17 -9.56
N THR A 231 1.09 -5.69 -9.21
CA THR A 231 2.29 -5.90 -10.00
C THR A 231 2.73 -7.37 -9.92
N TYR A 232 2.58 -8.10 -11.02
CA TYR A 232 3.01 -9.50 -11.17
C TYR A 232 4.45 -9.61 -11.64
N LYS A 233 4.86 -8.76 -12.59
CA LYS A 233 6.24 -8.62 -13.06
C LYS A 233 6.72 -7.21 -12.84
N ALA A 234 7.85 -7.06 -12.15
CA ALA A 234 8.51 -5.78 -11.89
C ALA A 234 9.96 -5.84 -12.37
N ARG A 235 10.44 -4.73 -12.93
CA ARG A 235 11.86 -4.48 -13.13
C ARG A 235 12.26 -3.31 -12.25
N VAL A 236 13.05 -3.57 -11.22
CA VAL A 236 13.64 -2.52 -10.38
C VAL A 236 14.75 -1.84 -11.15
N MET A 237 14.67 -0.52 -11.22
CA MET A 237 15.60 0.32 -11.98
C MET A 237 15.64 1.73 -11.42
N HIS A 238 16.69 2.46 -11.74
CA HIS A 238 16.75 3.89 -11.49
C HIS A 238 16.07 4.66 -12.62
N HIS A 239 15.15 5.56 -12.27
CA HIS A 239 14.50 6.47 -13.20
C HIS A 239 14.37 7.85 -12.55
N GLU A 240 15.34 8.71 -12.80
CA GLU A 240 15.52 10.00 -12.11
C GLU A 240 14.25 10.86 -12.11
N ALA A 241 13.64 11.08 -13.28
CA ALA A 241 12.46 11.94 -13.40
C ALA A 241 11.25 11.36 -12.65
N ALA A 242 11.02 10.03 -12.72
CA ALA A 242 9.92 9.38 -12.00
C ALA A 242 10.12 9.44 -10.48
N GLN A 243 11.35 9.26 -10.01
CA GLN A 243 11.69 9.32 -8.59
C GLN A 243 11.61 10.76 -8.06
N ALA A 244 12.01 11.75 -8.84
CA ALA A 244 11.87 13.16 -8.49
C ALA A 244 10.39 13.58 -8.36
N GLU A 245 9.55 13.20 -9.34
CA GLU A 245 8.10 13.46 -9.30
C GLU A 245 7.45 12.81 -8.06
N ALA A 246 7.74 11.54 -7.80
CA ALA A 246 7.19 10.85 -6.63
C ALA A 246 7.64 11.48 -5.31
N GLY A 247 8.89 11.92 -5.21
CA GLY A 247 9.40 12.64 -4.06
C GLY A 247 8.68 13.98 -3.85
N ALA A 248 8.47 14.75 -4.92
CA ALA A 248 7.74 16.02 -4.88
C ALA A 248 6.26 15.82 -4.46
N VAL A 249 5.59 14.83 -5.05
CA VAL A 249 4.21 14.45 -4.70
C VAL A 249 4.07 14.09 -3.23
N THR A 250 4.94 13.21 -2.74
CA THR A 250 4.93 12.73 -1.35
C THR A 250 5.20 13.85 -0.36
N ALA A 251 6.15 14.75 -0.68
CA ALA A 251 6.46 15.92 0.13
C ALA A 251 5.30 16.92 0.17
N ALA A 252 4.71 17.25 -0.98
CA ALA A 252 3.58 18.17 -1.06
C ALA A 252 2.34 17.66 -0.34
N LEU A 253 2.09 16.33 -0.40
CA LEU A 253 0.97 15.68 0.29
C LEU A 253 1.17 15.65 1.82
N GLY A 254 2.41 15.74 2.29
CA GLY A 254 2.73 15.57 3.71
C GLY A 254 2.54 14.12 4.19
N ALA A 255 2.75 13.15 3.30
CA ALA A 255 2.64 11.74 3.65
C ALA A 255 3.75 11.35 4.64
N ALA A 256 3.40 10.58 5.67
CA ALA A 256 4.30 10.02 6.67
C ALA A 256 4.41 8.50 6.50
N GLY A 257 5.61 7.95 6.72
CA GLY A 257 5.89 6.53 6.48
C GLY A 257 5.94 6.20 4.99
N PRO A 258 5.51 4.99 4.58
CA PRO A 258 5.55 4.53 3.20
C PRO A 258 4.50 5.23 2.33
N CYS A 259 4.88 5.61 1.13
CA CYS A 259 3.98 6.19 0.13
C CYS A 259 4.34 5.66 -1.25
N ASN A 260 3.41 4.94 -1.87
CA ASN A 260 3.53 4.42 -3.21
C ASN A 260 2.89 5.37 -4.22
N VAL A 261 3.69 5.95 -5.10
CA VAL A 261 3.22 6.83 -6.19
C VAL A 261 3.25 6.04 -7.50
N GLN A 262 2.12 5.98 -8.18
CA GLN A 262 2.02 5.38 -9.50
C GLN A 262 1.91 6.49 -10.55
N LEU A 263 2.76 6.38 -11.55
CA LEU A 263 2.87 7.38 -12.59
C LEU A 263 3.16 6.72 -13.94
N ARG A 264 2.91 7.45 -15.00
CA ARG A 264 3.28 7.06 -16.36
C ARG A 264 4.23 8.09 -16.93
N VAL A 265 5.32 7.63 -17.54
CA VAL A 265 6.26 8.51 -18.24
C VAL A 265 5.74 8.75 -19.65
N THR A 266 5.29 9.96 -19.91
CA THR A 266 4.71 10.41 -21.18
C THR A 266 5.68 11.33 -21.94
N ALA A 267 5.31 11.76 -23.13
CA ALA A 267 6.07 12.76 -23.87
C ALA A 267 6.27 14.11 -23.12
N ARG A 268 5.39 14.41 -22.15
CA ARG A 268 5.51 15.60 -21.27
C ARG A 268 6.23 15.33 -19.94
N GLY A 269 6.80 14.14 -19.80
CA GLY A 269 7.45 13.68 -18.57
C GLY A 269 6.54 12.78 -17.71
N PRO A 270 6.93 12.52 -16.43
CA PRO A 270 6.15 11.73 -15.50
C PRO A 270 4.81 12.40 -15.19
N VAL A 271 3.73 11.60 -15.18
CA VAL A 271 2.38 12.06 -14.83
C VAL A 271 1.82 11.13 -13.77
N THR A 272 1.64 11.63 -12.56
CA THR A 272 1.09 10.89 -11.43
C THR A 272 -0.41 10.69 -11.61
N PHE A 273 -0.89 9.45 -11.51
CA PHE A 273 -2.31 9.12 -11.65
C PHE A 273 -2.91 8.40 -10.43
N GLU A 274 -2.06 7.98 -9.48
CA GLU A 274 -2.49 7.32 -8.24
C GLU A 274 -1.45 7.51 -7.14
N ILE A 275 -1.92 7.77 -5.92
CA ILE A 275 -1.09 7.93 -4.73
C ILE A 275 -1.65 6.99 -3.65
N ASN A 276 -0.78 6.17 -3.07
CA ASN A 276 -1.13 5.23 -2.02
C ASN A 276 -0.21 5.47 -0.82
N PRO A 277 -0.58 6.35 0.15
CA PRO A 277 0.26 6.69 1.30
C PRO A 277 0.20 5.58 2.36
N ARG A 278 0.67 4.41 1.98
CA ARG A 278 0.68 3.15 2.74
C ARG A 278 1.69 2.17 2.15
N PHE A 279 1.91 1.09 2.88
CA PHE A 279 2.56 -0.09 2.30
C PHE A 279 1.79 -0.60 1.09
N SER A 280 2.49 -1.08 0.10
CA SER A 280 1.89 -1.67 -1.09
C SER A 280 2.32 -3.13 -1.26
N GLY A 281 1.60 -3.89 -2.08
CA GLY A 281 1.92 -5.29 -2.33
C GLY A 281 3.34 -5.56 -2.84
N GLY A 282 4.07 -4.53 -3.27
CA GLY A 282 5.47 -4.62 -3.70
C GLY A 282 6.51 -4.56 -2.57
N VAL A 283 6.12 -4.34 -1.30
CA VAL A 283 7.05 -4.11 -0.18
C VAL A 283 8.11 -5.22 -0.04
N SER A 284 7.74 -6.51 -0.17
CA SER A 284 8.71 -7.60 -0.09
C SER A 284 9.69 -7.65 -1.26
N MET A 285 9.25 -7.24 -2.46
CA MET A 285 10.14 -7.14 -3.62
C MET A 285 11.16 -6.02 -3.40
N ARG A 286 10.70 -4.86 -2.92
CA ARG A 286 11.59 -3.73 -2.61
C ARG A 286 12.59 -4.05 -1.50
N ALA A 287 12.13 -4.75 -0.46
CA ALA A 287 13.00 -5.22 0.63
C ALA A 287 14.15 -6.09 0.09
N HIS A 288 13.87 -7.00 -0.84
CA HIS A 288 14.88 -7.82 -1.51
C HIS A 288 15.93 -6.99 -2.26
N PHE A 289 15.52 -5.87 -2.87
CA PHE A 289 16.42 -4.97 -3.58
C PHE A 289 17.00 -3.85 -2.70
N GLY A 290 16.97 -4.00 -1.38
CA GLY A 290 17.64 -3.09 -0.44
C GLY A 290 16.80 -1.89 0.02
N TYR A 291 15.48 -1.88 -0.24
CA TYR A 291 14.56 -0.84 0.22
C TYR A 291 13.45 -1.47 1.09
N ASN A 292 13.75 -1.68 2.36
CA ASN A 292 12.84 -2.35 3.29
C ASN A 292 12.11 -1.33 4.17
N GLU A 293 10.89 -0.97 3.79
CA GLU A 293 10.08 0.03 4.50
C GLU A 293 9.66 -0.43 5.90
N VAL A 294 9.56 -1.75 6.13
CA VAL A 294 9.28 -2.29 7.47
C VAL A 294 10.47 -2.04 8.39
N GLU A 295 11.69 -2.29 7.92
CA GLU A 295 12.90 -1.96 8.67
C GLU A 295 13.03 -0.46 8.93
N MET A 296 12.70 0.37 7.92
CA MET A 296 12.68 1.83 8.06
C MET A 296 11.71 2.27 9.15
N ALA A 297 10.50 1.70 9.19
CA ALA A 297 9.52 2.01 10.23
C ALA A 297 9.99 1.60 11.63
N ILE A 298 10.64 0.44 11.77
CA ILE A 298 11.22 0.00 13.04
C ILE A 298 12.31 0.98 13.52
N ARG A 299 13.23 1.37 12.63
CA ARG A 299 14.31 2.31 12.96
C ARG A 299 13.78 3.69 13.34
N ASP A 300 12.84 4.22 12.56
CA ASP A 300 12.29 5.55 12.74
C ASP A 300 11.40 5.66 13.98
N LEU A 301 10.43 4.75 14.09
CA LEU A 301 9.34 4.90 15.06
C LEU A 301 9.61 4.21 16.41
N VAL A 302 10.45 3.18 16.44
CA VAL A 302 10.75 2.42 17.66
C VAL A 302 12.12 2.75 18.21
N HIS A 303 13.14 2.78 17.35
CA HIS A 303 14.53 2.93 17.81
C HIS A 303 15.05 4.37 17.78
N ASP A 304 14.32 5.30 17.14
CA ASP A 304 14.76 6.69 16.94
C ASP A 304 16.17 6.78 16.30
N GLU A 305 16.45 5.84 15.38
CA GLU A 305 17.74 5.75 14.73
C GLU A 305 17.80 6.65 13.49
N PRO A 306 18.91 7.39 13.30
CA PRO A 306 19.11 8.12 12.05
C PRO A 306 19.22 7.16 10.87
N MET A 307 18.53 7.46 9.79
CA MET A 307 18.58 6.60 8.61
C MET A 307 19.81 6.87 7.75
N LEU A 308 20.44 5.77 7.36
CA LEU A 308 21.36 5.76 6.23
C LEU A 308 20.53 5.63 4.94
N PRO A 309 20.92 6.30 3.85
CA PRO A 309 20.28 6.10 2.55
C PRO A 309 20.28 4.61 2.19
N PRO A 310 19.14 4.07 1.72
CA PRO A 310 19.09 2.66 1.34
C PRO A 310 20.01 2.39 0.15
N LYS A 311 20.72 1.26 0.20
CA LYS A 311 21.56 0.80 -0.91
C LYS A 311 20.71 -0.11 -1.81
N THR A 312 20.06 0.47 -2.77
CA THR A 312 19.21 -0.26 -3.70
C THR A 312 20.02 -0.92 -4.82
N THR A 313 19.56 -2.10 -5.25
CA THR A 313 20.07 -2.81 -6.42
C THR A 313 19.00 -2.89 -7.50
N SER A 314 19.42 -3.17 -8.74
CA SER A 314 18.52 -3.39 -9.87
C SER A 314 18.26 -4.90 -10.07
N GLY A 315 17.12 -5.21 -10.66
CA GLY A 315 16.80 -6.60 -10.98
C GLY A 315 15.35 -6.79 -11.44
N VAL A 316 14.94 -8.05 -11.52
CA VAL A 316 13.59 -8.44 -11.95
C VAL A 316 12.95 -9.27 -10.86
N ALA A 317 11.74 -8.89 -10.45
CA ALA A 317 10.89 -9.68 -9.58
C ALA A 317 9.70 -10.23 -10.36
N ARG A 318 9.30 -11.44 -10.03
CA ARG A 318 8.09 -12.09 -10.54
C ARG A 318 7.36 -12.76 -9.40
N ARG A 319 6.04 -12.60 -9.35
CA ARG A 319 5.20 -13.38 -8.45
C ARG A 319 4.94 -14.75 -9.04
N PHE A 320 4.62 -15.70 -8.20
CA PHE A 320 4.07 -17.01 -8.59
C PHE A 320 3.06 -17.42 -7.54
N TRP A 321 2.16 -18.32 -7.90
CA TRP A 321 1.20 -18.90 -6.98
C TRP A 321 1.73 -20.21 -6.44
N GLU A 322 1.42 -20.47 -5.19
CA GLU A 322 1.72 -21.69 -4.47
C GLU A 322 0.53 -22.02 -3.58
N GLU A 323 0.15 -23.28 -3.49
CA GLU A 323 -0.98 -23.74 -2.70
C GLU A 323 -0.50 -24.15 -1.31
N MET A 324 -1.35 -23.87 -0.31
CA MET A 324 -1.20 -24.40 1.04
C MET A 324 -2.39 -25.31 1.34
N TYR A 325 -2.08 -26.51 1.78
CA TYR A 325 -3.09 -27.52 2.09
C TYR A 325 -3.36 -27.56 3.59
N PHE A 326 -4.63 -27.74 3.95
CA PHE A 326 -5.09 -27.89 5.32
C PHE A 326 -5.84 -29.21 5.40
N GLU A 327 -5.46 -30.09 6.33
CA GLU A 327 -6.18 -31.34 6.57
C GLU A 327 -7.49 -31.06 7.30
N GLU A 328 -8.54 -31.89 7.09
CA GLU A 328 -9.87 -31.72 7.71
C GLU A 328 -9.82 -31.71 9.24
N ASP A 329 -8.89 -32.51 9.84
CA ASP A 329 -8.67 -32.54 11.29
C ASP A 329 -7.79 -31.41 11.83
N SER A 330 -7.22 -30.56 10.95
CA SER A 330 -6.53 -29.37 11.40
C SER A 330 -7.58 -28.42 11.97
N SER A 331 -7.56 -28.26 13.29
CA SER A 331 -8.39 -27.24 13.92
C SER A 331 -8.11 -25.90 13.25
N PRO A 332 -9.18 -25.17 12.84
CA PRO A 332 -8.99 -23.79 12.46
C PRO A 332 -8.18 -23.11 13.55
N ILE A 333 -7.40 -22.11 13.17
CA ILE A 333 -6.45 -21.47 14.08
C ILE A 333 -7.24 -20.78 15.19
N ARG A 334 -7.73 -21.57 16.13
CA ARG A 334 -8.35 -21.05 17.35
C ARG A 334 -7.24 -20.73 18.33
N THR A 335 -7.08 -19.41 18.53
CA THR A 335 -6.52 -18.75 19.71
C THR A 335 -5.02 -18.88 20.02
N ASN A 336 -4.45 -17.76 20.37
CA ASN A 336 -3.46 -17.44 21.40
C ASN A 336 -2.47 -18.56 21.75
N GLY A 337 -1.44 -18.75 20.94
CA GLY A 337 -0.32 -19.59 21.28
C GLY A 337 0.85 -19.44 20.32
N PRO A 338 2.08 -19.69 20.80
CA PRO A 338 3.23 -19.68 19.92
C PRO A 338 3.08 -20.73 18.81
N CYS A 339 3.37 -20.31 17.58
CA CYS A 339 3.39 -21.21 16.44
C CYS A 339 4.46 -22.28 16.62
N VAL A 340 4.08 -23.57 16.62
CA VAL A 340 5.06 -24.66 16.55
C VAL A 340 5.48 -24.79 15.10
N ALA A 341 6.75 -24.52 14.84
CA ALA A 341 7.49 -24.64 13.59
C ALA A 341 6.96 -23.82 12.41
N ALA A 342 7.55 -22.66 12.21
CA ALA A 342 7.54 -21.99 10.91
C ALA A 342 8.19 -22.93 9.87
N LEU A 343 7.41 -23.36 8.87
CA LEU A 343 8.00 -23.84 7.65
C LEU A 343 8.75 -22.64 7.06
N SER A 344 10.08 -22.71 7.06
CA SER A 344 10.90 -21.77 6.30
C SER A 344 10.37 -21.78 4.86
N PRO A 345 9.97 -20.66 4.28
CA PRO A 345 9.79 -20.62 2.84
C PRO A 345 11.13 -21.02 2.25
N ALA A 346 11.15 -22.08 1.46
CA ALA A 346 12.33 -22.44 0.69
C ALA A 346 12.69 -21.22 -0.16
N VAL A 347 13.74 -20.51 0.27
CA VAL A 347 14.37 -19.49 -0.54
C VAL A 347 15.16 -20.25 -1.59
N CYS A 348 14.59 -20.43 -2.79
CA CYS A 348 15.37 -20.73 -3.97
C CYS A 348 16.10 -19.48 -4.43
#